data_30958887b37ffc717ecbfebdbf8c6998
#
_entry.id   30958887b37ffc717ecbfebdbf8c6998
#
_cell.length_a   1.000
_cell.length_b   1.000
_cell.length_c   1.000
_cell.angle_alpha   90.00
_cell.angle_beta   90.00
_cell.angle_gamma   90.00
#
_symmetry.space_group_name_H-M   'P 1'
#
loop_
_entity.id
_entity.type
_entity.pdbx_description
1 polymer ?
#
loop_
_entity_poly.entity_id
_entity_poly.type
_entity_poly.pdbx_seq_one_letter_code
_entity_poly.pdbx_strand_id
1 'polypeptide(L)'
;MIDISSRVYSNLVNDETMKKHLKGSGTTKNDKPPAFPYLYIKTLGEPTTSASLQNKQCAIQASFEITVYDSKSSSTAKQLIFHTVELMRQMGFTMNYGPVEVDRASTTEAYRWFARFRRTYCEGDSL
;
A
#
# COMPACT_ATOMS: atom_id res chain seq x y z
N MET A 1 5.37 18.06 10.69
CA MET A 1 5.58 16.60 10.69
C MET A 1 5.46 16.08 9.26
N ILE A 2 6.38 15.22 8.84
CA ILE A 2 6.35 14.65 7.49
C ILE A 2 5.36 13.50 7.45
N ASP A 3 4.41 13.55 6.52
CA ASP A 3 3.47 12.47 6.27
C ASP A 3 3.25 12.32 4.77
N ILE A 4 3.62 11.17 4.23
CA ILE A 4 3.53 10.88 2.79
C ILE A 4 2.42 9.89 2.46
N SER A 5 1.62 9.46 3.45
CA SER A 5 0.64 8.39 3.22
C SER A 5 -0.41 8.76 2.18
N SER A 6 -0.90 10.01 2.18
CA SER A 6 -1.88 10.46 1.19
C SER A 6 -1.30 10.52 -0.22
N ARG A 7 -0.02 10.88 -0.35
CA ARG A 7 0.66 10.93 -1.65
C ARG A 7 0.89 9.53 -2.21
N VAL A 8 1.30 8.59 -1.36
CA VAL A 8 1.44 7.18 -1.75
C VAL A 8 0.08 6.62 -2.19
N TYR A 9 -0.95 6.87 -1.41
CA TYR A 9 -2.32 6.45 -1.74
C TYR A 9 -2.74 7.00 -3.11
N SER A 10 -2.59 8.31 -3.32
CA SER A 10 -2.97 8.95 -4.58
C SER A 10 -2.20 8.40 -5.77
N ASN A 11 -0.89 8.17 -5.62
CA ASN A 11 -0.08 7.63 -6.70
C ASN A 11 -0.51 6.22 -7.10
N LEU A 12 -0.95 5.42 -6.13
CA LEU A 12 -1.44 4.06 -6.40
C LEU A 12 -2.81 4.08 -7.06
N VAL A 13 -3.77 4.82 -6.53
CA VAL A 13 -5.16 4.78 -7.03
C VAL A 13 -5.34 5.55 -8.33
N ASN A 14 -4.46 6.51 -8.63
CA ASN A 14 -4.52 7.29 -9.86
C ASN A 14 -3.71 6.67 -11.00
N ASP A 15 -2.96 5.60 -10.75
CA ASP A 15 -2.30 4.86 -11.82
C ASP A 15 -3.34 4.32 -12.80
N GLU A 16 -3.05 4.40 -14.10
CA GLU A 16 -4.01 4.03 -15.15
C GLU A 16 -4.49 2.58 -15.01
N THR A 17 -3.58 1.64 -14.77
CA THR A 17 -3.93 0.23 -14.62
C THR A 17 -4.76 -0.01 -13.38
N MET A 18 -4.34 0.57 -12.25
CA MET A 18 -5.07 0.42 -11.00
C MET A 18 -6.46 1.05 -11.08
N LYS A 19 -6.53 2.25 -11.63
CA LYS A 19 -7.81 2.97 -11.80
C LYS A 19 -8.78 2.21 -12.69
N LYS A 20 -8.26 1.54 -13.73
CA LYS A 20 -9.08 0.76 -14.66
C LYS A 20 -9.64 -0.51 -14.01
N HIS A 21 -8.88 -1.17 -13.14
CA HIS A 21 -9.25 -2.47 -12.58
C HIS A 21 -9.85 -2.41 -11.19
N LEU A 22 -9.43 -1.45 -10.35
CA LEU A 22 -9.95 -1.32 -8.99
C LEU A 22 -11.34 -0.69 -9.00
N LYS A 23 -12.23 -1.27 -8.22
CA LYS A 23 -13.59 -0.72 -8.00
C LYS A 23 -13.74 -0.07 -6.63
N GLY A 24 -12.72 -0.16 -5.80
CA GLY A 24 -12.71 0.50 -4.50
C GLY A 24 -11.34 0.49 -3.90
N SER A 25 -11.11 1.40 -2.96
CA SER A 25 -9.86 1.51 -2.24
C SER A 25 -10.09 2.24 -0.92
N GLY A 26 -9.18 2.06 0.04
CA GLY A 26 -9.29 2.73 1.31
C GLY A 26 -8.07 2.54 2.19
N THR A 27 -8.06 3.27 3.30
CA THR A 27 -7.02 3.22 4.32
C THR A 27 -7.53 2.67 5.65
N THR A 28 -8.81 2.35 5.71
CA THR A 28 -9.45 1.74 6.89
C THR A 28 -9.77 0.29 6.59
N LYS A 29 -9.44 -0.60 7.53
CA LYS A 29 -9.75 -2.01 7.39
C LYS A 29 -11.26 -2.22 7.25
N ASN A 30 -11.64 -2.99 6.24
CA ASN A 30 -13.03 -3.31 5.98
C ASN A 30 -13.16 -4.83 5.83
N ASP A 31 -13.89 -5.48 6.74
CA ASP A 31 -14.09 -6.92 6.70
C ASP A 31 -14.92 -7.36 5.49
N LYS A 32 -15.77 -6.46 5.00
CA LYS A 32 -16.58 -6.69 3.80
C LYS A 32 -16.40 -5.49 2.85
N PRO A 33 -15.34 -5.49 2.01
CA PRO A 33 -15.15 -4.40 1.07
C PRO A 33 -16.42 -4.17 0.22
N PRO A 34 -16.79 -2.89 -0.01
CA PRO A 34 -18.03 -2.58 -0.72
C PRO A 34 -17.99 -2.93 -2.21
N ALA A 35 -16.80 -3.10 -2.77
CA ALA A 35 -16.61 -3.43 -4.17
C ALA A 35 -15.32 -4.23 -4.35
N PHE A 36 -15.27 -5.04 -5.42
CA PHE A 36 -14.09 -5.81 -5.77
C PHE A 36 -13.71 -5.56 -7.23
N PRO A 37 -12.43 -5.55 -7.60
CA PRO A 37 -11.25 -5.61 -6.74
C PRO A 37 -11.11 -4.38 -5.83
N TYR A 38 -10.59 -4.59 -4.61
CA TYR A 38 -10.44 -3.54 -3.60
C TYR A 38 -8.99 -3.46 -3.13
N LEU A 39 -8.46 -2.25 -3.02
CA LEU A 39 -7.12 -1.99 -2.52
C LEU A 39 -7.20 -1.39 -1.12
N TYR A 40 -6.48 -2.01 -0.17
CA TYR A 40 -6.37 -1.52 1.20
C TYR A 40 -4.92 -1.16 1.49
N ILE A 41 -4.69 0.08 1.93
CA ILE A 41 -3.36 0.56 2.30
C ILE A 41 -3.34 0.84 3.79
N LYS A 42 -2.44 0.17 4.49
CA LYS A 42 -2.26 0.33 5.94
C LYS A 42 -0.88 0.88 6.23
N THR A 43 -0.81 1.97 7.00
CA THR A 43 0.46 2.46 7.53
C THR A 43 0.87 1.55 8.68
N LEU A 44 2.11 1.05 8.64
CA LEU A 44 2.65 0.15 9.66
C LEU A 44 3.46 0.93 10.68
N GLY A 45 3.13 0.73 11.96
CA GLY A 45 3.86 1.31 13.07
C GLY A 45 3.90 2.83 13.05
N GLU A 46 4.71 3.40 13.92
CA GLU A 46 4.99 4.82 13.91
C GLU A 46 6.28 5.07 13.12
N PRO A 47 6.28 6.06 12.22
CA PRO A 47 7.50 6.37 11.47
C PRO A 47 8.63 6.75 12.40
N THR A 48 9.79 6.12 12.22
CA THR A 48 11.01 6.55 12.88
C THR A 48 11.43 7.88 12.28
N THR A 49 11.73 8.86 13.12
CA THR A 49 12.08 10.19 12.66
C THR A 49 13.55 10.47 12.89
N SER A 50 14.17 11.19 11.95
CA SER A 50 15.48 11.80 12.10
C SER A 50 15.33 13.30 12.21
N ALA A 51 16.06 13.92 13.15
CA ALA A 51 15.98 15.35 13.38
C ALA A 51 17.28 16.03 12.96
N SER A 52 17.18 17.28 12.51
CA SER A 52 18.32 18.15 12.27
C SER A 52 18.91 18.66 13.58
N LEU A 53 20.03 19.38 13.49
CA LEU A 53 20.64 20.02 14.68
C LEU A 53 19.71 21.03 15.34
N GLN A 54 18.74 21.60 14.61
CA GLN A 54 17.71 22.48 15.15
C GLN A 54 16.49 21.72 15.68
N ASN A 55 16.58 20.42 15.84
CA ASN A 55 15.49 19.56 16.29
C ASN A 55 14.26 19.58 15.38
N LYS A 56 14.48 19.78 14.08
CA LYS A 56 13.41 19.66 13.08
C LYS A 56 13.44 18.28 12.45
N GLN A 57 12.27 17.72 12.22
CA GLN A 57 12.15 16.46 11.50
C GLN A 57 12.63 16.65 10.05
N CYS A 58 13.62 15.86 9.64
CA CYS A 58 14.16 15.93 8.27
C CYS A 58 13.94 14.64 7.48
N ALA A 59 13.63 13.53 8.13
CA ALA A 59 13.39 12.26 7.47
C ALA A 59 12.47 11.38 8.31
N ILE A 60 11.75 10.49 7.64
CA ILE A 60 10.93 9.44 8.26
C ILE A 60 11.26 8.10 7.63
N GLN A 61 11.02 7.03 8.37
CA GLN A 61 10.99 5.70 7.80
C GLN A 61 9.53 5.30 7.60
N ALA A 62 9.09 5.32 6.35
CA ALA A 62 7.72 5.01 6.00
C ALA A 62 7.57 3.51 5.71
N SER A 63 6.58 2.88 6.31
CA SER A 63 6.26 1.47 6.10
C SER A 63 4.78 1.31 5.83
N PHE A 64 4.46 0.53 4.80
CA PHE A 64 3.08 0.29 4.38
C PHE A 64 2.85 -1.19 4.14
N GLU A 65 1.65 -1.65 4.50
CA GLU A 65 1.13 -2.93 4.07
C GLU A 65 0.00 -2.68 3.09
N ILE A 66 0.10 -3.28 1.92
CA ILE A 66 -0.90 -3.11 0.86
C ILE A 66 -1.52 -4.46 0.57
N THR A 67 -2.85 -4.51 0.65
CA THR A 67 -3.63 -5.72 0.40
C THR A 67 -4.58 -5.50 -0.75
N VAL A 68 -4.65 -6.45 -1.67
CA VAL A 68 -5.63 -6.46 -2.75
C VAL A 68 -6.62 -7.59 -2.50
N TYR A 69 -7.89 -7.26 -2.55
CA TYR A 69 -8.99 -8.20 -2.40
C TYR A 69 -9.71 -8.39 -3.73
N ASP A 70 -10.08 -9.63 -4.06
CA ASP A 70 -11.00 -9.91 -5.16
C ASP A 70 -11.90 -11.09 -4.79
N SER A 71 -13.19 -10.98 -5.14
CA SER A 71 -14.17 -12.01 -4.79
C SER A 71 -14.23 -13.15 -5.80
N LYS A 72 -13.75 -12.92 -7.03
CA LYS A 72 -13.91 -13.87 -8.14
C LYS A 72 -12.66 -14.67 -8.45
N SER A 73 -11.48 -14.06 -8.32
CA SER A 73 -10.26 -14.66 -8.84
C SER A 73 -9.04 -14.27 -8.01
N SER A 74 -8.32 -15.28 -7.52
CA SER A 74 -7.01 -15.08 -6.90
C SER A 74 -6.01 -14.53 -7.91
N SER A 75 -6.14 -14.92 -9.18
CA SER A 75 -5.24 -14.44 -10.24
C SER A 75 -5.37 -12.94 -10.49
N THR A 76 -6.58 -12.39 -10.44
CA THR A 76 -6.79 -10.95 -10.57
C THR A 76 -6.13 -10.19 -9.42
N ALA A 77 -6.36 -10.64 -8.18
CA ALA A 77 -5.73 -10.03 -7.01
C ALA A 77 -4.21 -10.12 -7.09
N LYS A 78 -3.68 -11.26 -7.53
CA LYS A 78 -2.24 -11.46 -7.74
C LYS A 78 -1.65 -10.48 -8.75
N GLN A 79 -2.30 -10.31 -9.89
CA GLN A 79 -1.83 -9.39 -10.92
C GLN A 79 -1.81 -7.95 -10.41
N LEU A 80 -2.84 -7.55 -9.67
CA LEU A 80 -2.93 -6.21 -9.12
C LEU A 80 -1.87 -5.96 -8.03
N ILE A 81 -1.61 -6.95 -7.16
CA ILE A 81 -0.56 -6.76 -6.15
C ILE A 81 0.83 -6.73 -6.80
N PHE A 82 1.05 -7.51 -7.85
CA PHE A 82 2.33 -7.46 -8.57
C PHE A 82 2.54 -6.10 -9.25
N HIS A 83 1.48 -5.52 -9.80
CA HIS A 83 1.54 -4.18 -10.36
C HIS A 83 1.80 -3.13 -9.26
N THR A 84 1.17 -3.31 -8.11
CA THR A 84 1.41 -2.45 -6.94
C THR A 84 2.88 -2.50 -6.49
N VAL A 85 3.49 -3.68 -6.50
CA VAL A 85 4.92 -3.83 -6.18
C VAL A 85 5.76 -2.96 -7.12
N GLU A 86 5.47 -2.98 -8.40
CA GLU A 86 6.20 -2.18 -9.38
C GLU A 86 6.01 -0.67 -9.15
N LEU A 87 4.79 -0.24 -8.85
CA LEU A 87 4.51 1.17 -8.54
C LEU A 87 5.24 1.63 -7.27
N MET A 88 5.25 0.80 -6.24
CA MET A 88 5.96 1.12 -5.00
C MET A 88 7.47 1.19 -5.24
N ARG A 89 8.00 0.30 -6.07
CA ARG A 89 9.41 0.34 -6.46
C ARG A 89 9.74 1.66 -7.16
N GLN A 90 8.88 2.12 -8.06
CA GLN A 90 9.07 3.40 -8.76
C GLN A 90 9.05 4.58 -7.79
N MET A 91 8.32 4.48 -6.70
CA MET A 91 8.32 5.50 -5.63
C MET A 91 9.50 5.34 -4.65
N GLY A 92 10.43 4.44 -4.93
CA GLY A 92 11.62 4.25 -4.12
C GLY A 92 11.46 3.32 -2.92
N PHE A 93 10.34 2.61 -2.81
CA PHE A 93 10.13 1.65 -1.72
C PHE A 93 10.83 0.33 -1.99
N THR A 94 11.33 -0.28 -0.93
CA THR A 94 11.84 -1.65 -0.94
C THR A 94 10.77 -2.56 -0.37
N MET A 95 10.46 -3.64 -1.08
CA MET A 95 9.56 -4.66 -0.59
C MET A 95 10.29 -5.53 0.42
N ASN A 96 9.81 -5.55 1.66
CA ASN A 96 10.44 -6.32 2.73
C ASN A 96 9.66 -7.59 3.11
N TYR A 97 8.47 -7.78 2.52
CA TYR A 97 7.70 -9.01 2.70
C TYR A 97 6.67 -9.17 1.57
N GLY A 98 6.51 -10.39 1.09
CA GLY A 98 5.54 -10.74 0.07
C GLY A 98 6.05 -10.56 -1.37
N PRO A 99 5.15 -10.49 -2.38
CA PRO A 99 3.70 -10.67 -2.24
C PRO A 99 3.32 -12.11 -1.90
N VAL A 100 2.35 -12.27 -1.02
CA VAL A 100 1.86 -13.58 -0.60
C VAL A 100 0.34 -13.59 -0.59
N GLU A 101 -0.24 -14.76 -0.90
CA GLU A 101 -1.66 -14.98 -0.76
C GLU A 101 -1.98 -15.35 0.68
N VAL A 102 -3.01 -14.72 1.23
CA VAL A 102 -3.52 -15.04 2.57
C VAL A 102 -4.73 -15.96 2.40
N ASP A 103 -4.86 -16.94 3.30
CA ASP A 103 -6.01 -17.83 3.30
C ASP A 103 -7.31 -17.03 3.31
N ARG A 104 -8.27 -17.54 2.52
CA ARG A 104 -9.57 -16.92 2.36
C ARG A 104 -10.28 -16.87 3.70
N ALA A 105 -10.62 -15.65 4.14
CA ALA A 105 -11.34 -15.47 5.40
C ALA A 105 -12.79 -15.91 5.23
N SER A 106 -13.30 -16.69 6.19
CA SER A 106 -14.68 -17.18 6.15
C SER A 106 -15.71 -16.05 6.19
N THR A 107 -15.36 -14.91 6.74
CA THR A 107 -16.25 -13.75 6.86
C THR A 107 -16.32 -12.92 5.59
N THR A 108 -15.24 -12.85 4.80
CA THR A 108 -15.17 -11.98 3.62
C THR A 108 -15.35 -12.75 2.32
N GLU A 109 -15.05 -14.04 2.33
CA GLU A 109 -15.05 -14.91 1.14
C GLU A 109 -14.24 -14.35 -0.03
N ALA A 110 -13.29 -13.48 0.26
CA ALA A 110 -12.48 -12.82 -0.74
C ALA A 110 -11.06 -13.37 -0.78
N TYR A 111 -10.51 -13.48 -1.98
CA TYR A 111 -9.09 -13.78 -2.14
C TYR A 111 -8.28 -12.55 -1.76
N ARG A 112 -7.18 -12.75 -1.05
CA ARG A 112 -6.34 -11.66 -0.56
C ARG A 112 -4.88 -11.92 -0.88
N TRP A 113 -4.24 -10.92 -1.45
CA TRP A 113 -2.79 -10.88 -1.65
C TRP A 113 -2.26 -9.64 -0.99
N PHE A 114 -1.14 -9.74 -0.27
CA PHE A 114 -0.55 -8.56 0.35
C PHE A 114 0.97 -8.56 0.24
N ALA A 115 1.54 -7.36 0.40
CA ALA A 115 2.98 -7.14 0.47
C ALA A 115 3.25 -5.97 1.40
N ARG A 116 4.45 -5.94 1.96
CA ARG A 116 4.91 -4.87 2.85
C ARG A 116 6.09 -4.15 2.23
N PHE A 117 6.10 -2.83 2.38
CA PHE A 117 7.09 -1.96 1.77
C PHE A 117 7.63 -0.99 2.79
N ARG A 118 8.88 -0.58 2.59
CA ARG A 118 9.57 0.34 3.47
C ARG A 118 10.45 1.29 2.66
N ARG A 119 10.50 2.54 3.09
CA ARG A 119 11.38 3.55 2.51
C ARG A 119 11.75 4.60 3.56
N THR A 120 13.01 5.06 3.53
CA THR A 120 13.39 6.30 4.20
C THR A 120 13.05 7.45 3.27
N TYR A 121 12.24 8.38 3.75
CA TYR A 121 11.82 9.56 2.99
C TYR A 121 12.39 10.80 3.66
N CYS A 122 13.14 11.60 2.88
CA CYS A 122 13.66 12.88 3.32
C CYS A 122 12.78 13.99 2.79
N GLU A 123 12.68 15.08 3.55
CA GLU A 123 11.89 16.24 3.12
C GLU A 123 12.36 16.72 1.74
N GLY A 124 11.40 16.86 0.81
CA GLY A 124 11.69 17.26 -0.55
C GLY A 124 11.94 16.13 -1.54
N ASP A 125 12.01 14.87 -1.07
CA ASP A 125 12.14 13.74 -1.98
C ASP A 125 10.91 13.60 -2.88
N SER A 126 11.13 13.11 -4.09
CA SER A 126 10.03 12.77 -5.01
C SER A 126 9.46 11.39 -4.68
N LEU A 127 8.22 11.20 -5.08
CA LEU A 127 7.53 9.90 -5.00
C LEU A 127 7.03 9.47 -6.37
#